data_f3bed537b69f96f7bcfe0f816b6f86a6
#
_entry.id   f3bed537b69f96f7bcfe0f816b6f86a6
#
_cell.length_a   1.000
_cell.length_b   1.000
_cell.length_c   1.000
_cell.angle_alpha   90.00
_cell.angle_beta   90.00
_cell.angle_gamma   90.00
#
_symmetry.space_group_name_H-M   'P 1'
#
loop_
_entity.id
_entity.type
_entity.pdbx_description
1 polymer ?
#
loop_
_entity_poly.entity_id
_entity_poly.type
_entity_poly.pdbx_seq_one_letter_code
_entity_poly.pdbx_strand_id
1 'polypeptide(L)' 'MRQRYLLAYDVADPKRLRRVFTAMKGFGDALQYSVFRCDLSEVEKLKLKGRLLEIIKEDEDRVMIVDLGPAGGRGE' A
#
# COMPACT_ATOMS: atom_id res chain seq x y z
N MET A 1 -16.69 0.30 7.40
CA MET A 1 -16.37 1.54 6.66
C MET A 1 -14.94 1.52 6.19
N ARG A 2 -14.69 2.02 5.00
CA ARG A 2 -13.34 2.01 4.44
C ARG A 2 -12.65 3.33 4.66
N GLN A 3 -11.33 3.26 4.81
CA GLN A 3 -10.47 4.41 4.99
C GLN A 3 -9.56 4.51 3.78
N ARG A 4 -9.30 5.72 3.35
CA ARG A 4 -8.43 5.94 2.19
C ARG A 4 -7.01 6.19 2.65
N TYR A 5 -6.07 5.50 2.03
CA TYR A 5 -4.66 5.64 2.33
C TYR A 5 -3.87 5.92 1.07
N LEU A 6 -2.81 6.69 1.23
CA LEU A 6 -1.78 6.81 0.22
C LEU A 6 -0.61 5.98 0.73
N LEU A 7 -0.16 5.05 -0.09
CA LEU A 7 0.96 4.18 0.28
C LEU A 7 2.09 4.39 -0.71
N ALA A 8 3.26 4.73 -0.16
CA ALA A 8 4.46 4.92 -0.96
C ALA A 8 5.54 3.98 -0.43
N TYR A 9 6.37 3.48 -1.32
CA TYR A 9 7.43 2.58 -0.91
C TYR A 9 8.69 2.82 -1.72
N ASP A 10 9.82 2.50 -1.09
CA ASP A 10 11.14 2.59 -1.70
C ASP A 10 11.81 1.25 -1.41
N VAL A 11 11.97 0.42 -2.44
CA VAL A 11 12.48 -0.93 -2.31
C VAL A 11 13.76 -1.04 -3.11
N ALA A 12 14.83 -1.44 -2.43
CA ALA A 12 16.18 -1.40 -3.02
C ALA A 12 16.40 -2.44 -4.11
N ASP A 13 15.77 -3.61 -3.98
CA ASP A 13 16.01 -4.70 -4.91
C ASP A 13 14.92 -4.72 -6.01
N PRO A 14 15.33 -4.77 -7.28
CA PRO A 14 14.35 -4.75 -8.38
C PRO A 14 13.34 -5.91 -8.35
N LYS A 15 13.76 -7.08 -7.91
CA LYS A 15 12.85 -8.21 -7.85
C LYS A 15 11.82 -8.03 -6.74
N ARG A 16 12.27 -7.55 -5.58
CA ARG A 16 11.33 -7.26 -4.49
C ARG A 16 10.41 -6.11 -4.86
N LEU A 17 10.92 -5.09 -5.54
CA LEU A 17 10.11 -3.97 -6.00
C LEU A 17 8.96 -4.46 -6.87
N ARG A 18 9.25 -5.37 -7.80
CA ARG A 18 8.22 -5.93 -8.66
C ARG A 18 7.19 -6.74 -7.87
N ARG A 19 7.66 -7.50 -6.87
CA ARG A 19 6.75 -8.26 -6.02
C ARG A 19 5.83 -7.35 -5.21
N VAL A 20 6.37 -6.26 -4.69
CA VAL A 20 5.56 -5.29 -3.95
C VAL A 20 4.53 -4.66 -4.88
N PHE A 21 4.94 -4.26 -6.07
CA PHE A 21 4.02 -3.68 -7.03
C PHE A 21 2.87 -4.64 -7.37
N THR A 22 3.20 -5.90 -7.62
CA THR A 22 2.20 -6.91 -7.94
C THR A 22 1.25 -7.12 -6.77
N ALA A 23 1.77 -7.19 -5.56
CA ALA A 23 0.94 -7.35 -4.36
C ALA A 23 0.03 -6.13 -4.16
N MET A 24 0.56 -4.93 -4.35
CA MET A 24 -0.20 -3.70 -4.15
C MET A 24 -1.38 -3.58 -5.11
N LYS A 25 -1.25 -4.13 -6.32
CA LYS A 25 -2.34 -4.10 -7.28
C LYS A 25 -3.59 -4.82 -6.77
N GLY A 26 -3.43 -5.71 -5.82
CA GLY A 26 -4.58 -6.38 -5.19
C GLY A 26 -5.26 -5.55 -4.12
N PHE A 27 -4.67 -4.42 -3.72
CA PHE A 27 -5.20 -3.60 -2.63
C PHE A 27 -5.59 -2.18 -3.04
N GLY A 28 -5.13 -1.70 -4.18
CA GLY A 28 -5.44 -0.33 -4.57
C GLY A 28 -5.05 -0.02 -5.99
N ASP A 29 -5.09 1.26 -6.31
CA ASP A 29 -4.81 1.76 -7.65
C ASP A 29 -3.46 2.45 -7.70
N ALA A 30 -2.66 2.11 -8.69
CA ALA A 30 -1.35 2.72 -8.88
C ALA A 30 -1.51 4.16 -9.37
N LEU A 31 -0.93 5.11 -8.63
CA LEU A 31 -0.81 6.48 -9.07
C LEU A 31 0.54 6.68 -9.74
N GLN A 32 1.53 5.99 -9.22
CA GLN A 32 2.88 5.92 -9.75
C GLN A 32 3.35 4.50 -9.51
N TYR A 33 4.49 4.12 -10.06
CA TYR A 33 5.00 2.77 -9.87
C TYR A 33 5.19 2.43 -8.38
N SER A 34 5.55 3.41 -7.57
CA SER A 34 5.80 3.22 -6.15
C SER A 34 4.83 3.96 -5.25
N VAL A 35 3.68 4.40 -5.79
CA VAL A 35 2.67 5.11 -5.01
C VAL A 35 1.29 4.58 -5.37
N PHE A 36 0.56 4.15 -4.36
CA PHE A 36 -0.78 3.59 -4.54
C PHE A 36 -1.79 4.32 -3.67
N ARG A 37 -3.01 4.42 -4.18
CA ARG A 37 -4.16 4.87 -3.39
C ARG A 37 -4.98 3.63 -3.07
N CYS A 38 -5.25 3.41 -1.78
CA CYS A 38 -5.94 2.23 -1.30
C CYS A 38 -7.13 2.62 -0.44
N ASP A 39 -8.29 2.05 -0.72
CA ASP A 39 -9.47 2.22 0.12
C ASP A 39 -9.69 0.88 0.83
N LEU A 40 -9.41 0.86 2.13
CA LEU A 40 -9.30 -0.39 2.89
C LEU A 40 -10.13 -0.35 4.17
N SER A 41 -10.74 -1.50 4.48
CA SER A 41 -11.27 -1.74 5.82
C SER A 41 -10.08 -2.02 6.74
N GLU A 42 -10.32 -2.08 8.05
CA GLU A 42 -9.27 -2.41 9.00
C GLU A 42 -8.67 -3.78 8.73
N VAL A 43 -9.53 -4.75 8.41
CA VAL A 43 -9.06 -6.11 8.11
C VAL A 43 -8.19 -6.10 6.86
N GLU A 44 -8.62 -5.38 5.83
CA GLU A 44 -7.84 -5.30 4.59
C GLU A 44 -6.51 -4.62 4.81
N LYS A 45 -6.47 -3.59 5.66
CA LYS A 45 -5.24 -2.91 5.98
C LYS A 45 -4.27 -3.84 6.68
N LEU A 46 -4.76 -4.67 7.60
CA LEU A 46 -3.92 -5.65 8.29
C LEU A 46 -3.37 -6.68 7.30
N LYS A 47 -4.21 -7.13 6.36
CA LYS A 47 -3.76 -8.06 5.34
C LYS A 47 -2.68 -7.45 4.47
N LEU A 48 -2.85 -6.19 4.09
CA LEU A 48 -1.86 -5.48 3.29
C LEU A 48 -0.53 -5.39 4.02
N LYS A 49 -0.55 -5.00 5.30
CA LYS A 49 0.66 -4.90 6.08
C LYS A 49 1.37 -6.24 6.19
N GLY A 50 0.60 -7.30 6.45
CA GLY A 50 1.18 -8.64 6.53
C GLY A 50 1.81 -9.07 5.22
N ARG A 51 1.14 -8.76 4.10
CA ARG A 51 1.66 -9.10 2.80
C ARG A 51 2.96 -8.39 2.50
N LEU A 52 3.03 -7.10 2.80
CA LEU A 52 4.25 -6.33 2.58
C LEU A 52 5.40 -6.83 3.43
N LEU A 53 5.13 -7.16 4.70
CA LEU A 53 6.17 -7.67 5.60
C LEU A 53 6.76 -8.97 5.11
N GLU A 54 6.02 -9.76 4.35
CA GLU A 54 6.54 -10.99 3.76
C GLU A 54 7.50 -10.74 2.61
N ILE A 55 7.44 -9.57 2.01
CA ILE A 55 8.21 -9.27 0.80
C ILE A 55 9.41 -8.39 1.09
N ILE A 56 9.24 -7.33 1.87
CA ILE A 56 10.27 -6.32 2.06
C ILE A 56 11.38 -6.78 2.99
N LYS A 57 12.53 -6.11 2.90
CA LYS A 57 13.63 -6.24 3.85
C LYS A 57 13.68 -4.96 4.66
N GLU A 58 13.45 -5.05 5.96
CA GLU A 58 13.28 -3.88 6.81
C GLU A 58 14.51 -2.98 6.86
N ASP A 59 15.70 -3.55 6.69
CA ASP A 59 16.93 -2.78 6.73
C ASP A 59 17.29 -2.12 5.40
N GLU A 60 16.59 -2.47 4.32
CA GLU A 60 16.87 -1.93 2.98
C GLU A 60 15.69 -1.21 2.35
N ASP A 61 14.50 -1.54 2.77
CA ASP A 61 13.28 -1.05 2.13
C ASP A 61 12.47 -0.18 3.08
N ARG A 62 11.69 0.74 2.49
CA ARG A 62 10.84 1.63 3.29
C ARG A 62 9.44 1.64 2.73
N VAL A 63 8.47 1.74 3.63
CA VAL A 63 7.06 1.87 3.27
C VAL A 63 6.46 2.98 4.12
N MET A 64 5.73 3.87 3.47
CA MET A 64 5.05 4.96 4.15
C MET A 64 3.56 4.87 3.84
N ILE A 65 2.74 4.96 4.87
CA ILE A 65 1.28 4.95 4.72
C ILE A 65 0.74 6.25 5.28
N VAL A 66 -0.02 6.97 4.47
CA VAL A 66 -0.64 8.22 4.90
C VAL A 66 -2.15 8.03 4.92
N ASP A 67 -2.77 8.33 6.04
CA ASP A 67 -4.22 8.24 6.19
C ASP A 67 -4.84 9.51 5.62
N LEU A 68 -5.68 9.36 4.60
CA LEU A 68 -6.33 10.48 3.93
C LEU A 68 -7.78 10.68 4.39
N GLY A 69 -8.23 9.88 5.36
CA GLY A 69 -9.59 10.00 5.87
C GLY A 69 -10.53 8.98 5.27
N PRO A 70 -11.81 9.08 5.58
CA PRO A 70 -12.79 8.11 5.11
C PRO A 70 -12.87 8.06 3.60
N ALA A 71 -12.90 6.87 3.05
CA ALA A 71 -13.10 6.67 1.62
C ALA A 71 -14.58 6.81 1.32
N GLY A 72 -14.90 7.37 0.16
CA GLY A 72 -16.29 7.57 -0.22
C GLY A 72 -17.02 8.55 0.66
N GLY A 73 -16.30 9.49 1.23
CA GLY A 73 -16.88 10.53 2.05
C GLY A 73 -17.87 11.35 1.26
N ARG A 74 -18.74 12.12 2.01
CA ARG A 74 -19.76 12.83 1.38
C ARG A 74 -19.28 13.62 0.25
N GLY A 75 -19.99 13.71 -0.81
CA GLY A 75 -19.65 14.49 -1.94
C GLY A 75 -18.74 13.82 -2.93
N GLU A 76 -18.48 12.58 -2.73
CA GLU A 76 -17.62 11.85 -3.64
C GLU A 76 -18.37 10.90 -4.49
#